data_cfd2bb7ba3460f77f9cdbf560c57c12d
#
_entry.id   cfd2bb7ba3460f77f9cdbf560c57c12d
#
_cell.length_a   1.000
_cell.length_b   1.000
_cell.length_c   1.000
_cell.angle_alpha   90.00
_cell.angle_beta   90.00
_cell.angle_gamma   90.00
#
_symmetry.space_group_name_H-M   'P 1'
#
loop_
_entity.id
_entity.type
_entity.pdbx_description
1 polymer ?
#
loop_
_entity_poly.entity_id
_entity_poly.type
_entity_poly.pdbx_seq_one_letter_code
_entity_poly.pdbx_strand_id
1 'polypeptide(L)'
;MKKILIILLLVIGIILFSKKEYYGDDSIRFRVISNSNSSRDILMKEMVVNKISGYVFNDYEDKEVIRKNIISNISNIEEEIDRLFKNNDYVMDYKVNYGMNYFPVKKYDGITYKEGNYESLVVSIGEAKGNNYWCILYPPLCMIDNNKSEEVKYDFKILEFFKKIF
;
A
#
# COMPACT_ATOMS: atom_id res chain seq x y z
N MET A 1 10.98 -9.67 49.01
CA MET A 1 11.89 -9.11 47.99
C MET A 1 11.80 -9.88 46.67
N LYS A 2 11.99 -11.20 46.57
CA LYS A 2 11.91 -11.98 45.29
C LYS A 2 10.58 -11.82 44.54
N LYS A 3 9.42 -11.81 45.21
CA LYS A 3 8.10 -11.64 44.58
C LYS A 3 7.94 -10.23 43.91
N ILE A 4 8.46 -9.20 44.59
CA ILE A 4 8.41 -7.81 44.04
C ILE A 4 9.31 -7.69 42.80
N LEU A 5 10.48 -8.33 42.79
CA LEU A 5 11.36 -8.37 41.64
C LEU A 5 10.71 -9.05 40.43
N ILE A 6 10.01 -10.17 40.65
CA ILE A 6 9.29 -10.87 39.56
C ILE A 6 8.16 -10.01 39.00
N ILE A 7 7.39 -9.32 39.83
CA ILE A 7 6.32 -8.43 39.37
C ILE A 7 6.93 -7.27 38.59
N LEU A 8 8.03 -6.70 39.03
CA LEU A 8 8.72 -5.61 38.33
C LEU A 8 9.19 -6.07 36.93
N LEU A 9 9.80 -7.25 36.84
CA LEU A 9 10.24 -7.82 35.55
C LEU A 9 9.06 -8.10 34.61
N LEU A 10 7.92 -8.58 35.12
CA LEU A 10 6.70 -8.77 34.32
C LEU A 10 6.14 -7.44 33.80
N VAL A 11 6.10 -6.42 34.65
CA VAL A 11 5.64 -5.07 34.23
C VAL A 11 6.56 -4.47 33.19
N ILE A 12 7.88 -4.58 33.35
CA ILE A 12 8.87 -4.13 32.36
C ILE A 12 8.69 -4.92 31.05
N GLY A 13 8.49 -6.23 31.13
CA GLY A 13 8.22 -7.07 29.97
C GLY A 13 6.97 -6.60 29.21
N ILE A 14 5.86 -6.35 29.92
CA ILE A 14 4.62 -5.83 29.31
C ILE A 14 4.85 -4.47 28.67
N ILE A 15 5.59 -3.56 29.31
CA ILE A 15 5.89 -2.22 28.77
C ILE A 15 6.76 -2.34 27.51
N LEU A 16 7.74 -3.23 27.49
CA LEU A 16 8.61 -3.44 26.34
C LEU A 16 7.86 -4.08 25.14
N PHE A 17 6.96 -5.05 25.43
CA PHE A 17 6.10 -5.65 24.40
C PHE A 17 4.95 -4.77 23.95
N SER A 18 4.57 -3.76 24.72
CA SER A 18 3.48 -2.82 24.37
C SER A 18 3.93 -1.66 23.48
N LYS A 19 5.19 -1.61 23.05
CA LYS A 19 5.62 -0.61 22.05
C LYS A 19 4.89 -0.92 20.76
N LYS A 20 3.84 -0.15 20.48
CA LYS A 20 3.22 -0.07 19.15
C LYS A 20 4.30 0.50 18.22
N GLU A 21 4.85 -0.35 17.38
CA GLU A 21 5.70 0.15 16.29
C GLU A 21 4.83 0.99 15.37
N TYR A 22 5.05 2.29 15.40
CA TYR A 22 4.55 3.20 14.39
C TYR A 22 5.60 3.24 13.28
N TYR A 23 5.29 2.66 12.14
CA TYR A 23 6.08 2.91 10.95
C TYR A 23 5.93 4.40 10.60
N GLY A 24 7.08 5.08 10.62
CA GLY A 24 7.15 6.53 10.60
C GLY A 24 6.79 7.15 9.25
N ASP A 25 6.95 8.45 9.21
CA ASP A 25 6.58 9.36 8.10
C ASP A 25 7.36 9.14 6.79
N ASP A 26 8.28 8.15 6.75
CA ASP A 26 9.21 7.90 5.65
C ASP A 26 8.74 6.83 4.64
N SER A 27 7.46 6.54 4.60
CA SER A 27 6.90 5.55 3.67
C SER A 27 6.53 6.16 2.32
N ILE A 28 6.73 5.39 1.22
CA ILE A 28 6.07 5.65 -0.07
C ILE A 28 4.83 4.77 -0.15
N ARG A 29 3.67 5.34 -0.46
CA ARG A 29 2.40 4.65 -0.49
C ARG A 29 1.80 4.61 -1.89
N PHE A 30 0.89 3.67 -2.10
CA PHE A 30 0.13 3.54 -3.33
C PHE A 30 -1.35 3.38 -3.02
N ARG A 31 -2.19 4.08 -3.78
CA ARG A 31 -3.63 4.06 -3.61
C ARG A 31 -4.33 4.13 -4.96
N VAL A 32 -5.32 3.26 -5.17
CA VAL A 32 -6.26 3.39 -6.28
C VAL A 32 -7.66 3.50 -5.72
N ILE A 33 -8.42 4.51 -6.18
CA ILE A 33 -9.77 4.81 -5.71
C ILE A 33 -10.72 4.52 -6.86
N SER A 34 -11.70 3.63 -6.66
CA SER A 34 -12.73 3.39 -7.66
C SER A 34 -13.71 4.56 -7.75
N ASN A 35 -14.34 4.74 -8.91
CA ASN A 35 -15.39 5.73 -9.11
C ASN A 35 -16.53 5.55 -8.11
N SER A 36 -17.05 4.32 -7.99
CA SER A 36 -18.09 3.95 -7.03
C SER A 36 -17.87 2.52 -6.50
N ASN A 37 -18.83 2.01 -5.73
CA ASN A 37 -18.82 0.62 -5.25
C ASN A 37 -19.65 -0.32 -6.16
N SER A 38 -19.96 0.08 -7.40
CA SER A 38 -20.54 -0.83 -8.37
C SER A 38 -19.57 -1.96 -8.70
N SER A 39 -20.07 -3.15 -9.03
CA SER A 39 -19.22 -4.29 -9.40
C SER A 39 -18.30 -3.96 -10.58
N ARG A 40 -18.78 -3.16 -11.54
CA ARG A 40 -18.00 -2.73 -12.69
C ARG A 40 -16.85 -1.80 -12.29
N ASP A 41 -17.09 -0.84 -11.41
CA ASP A 41 -16.08 0.11 -10.94
C ASP A 41 -15.03 -0.57 -10.04
N ILE A 42 -15.47 -1.51 -9.20
CA ILE A 42 -14.56 -2.32 -8.38
C ILE A 42 -13.65 -3.17 -9.29
N LEU A 43 -14.23 -3.88 -10.27
CA LEU A 43 -13.47 -4.68 -11.22
C LEU A 43 -12.47 -3.82 -11.99
N MET A 44 -12.89 -2.66 -12.48
CA MET A 44 -11.99 -1.74 -13.20
C MET A 44 -10.84 -1.26 -12.34
N LYS A 45 -11.10 -0.91 -11.06
CA LYS A 45 -10.04 -0.57 -10.10
C LYS A 45 -9.02 -1.71 -9.95
N GLU A 46 -9.49 -2.95 -9.82
CA GLU A 46 -8.61 -4.11 -9.69
C GLU A 46 -7.78 -4.35 -10.95
N MET A 47 -8.38 -4.19 -12.13
CA MET A 47 -7.67 -4.27 -13.40
C MET A 47 -6.60 -3.17 -13.53
N VAL A 48 -6.90 -1.93 -13.10
CA VAL A 48 -5.93 -0.83 -13.04
C VAL A 48 -4.79 -1.19 -12.10
N VAL A 49 -5.07 -1.65 -10.87
CA VAL A 49 -4.05 -2.07 -9.91
C VAL A 49 -3.14 -3.14 -10.53
N ASN A 50 -3.72 -4.20 -11.11
CA ASN A 50 -2.95 -5.29 -11.71
C ASN A 50 -2.10 -4.79 -12.88
N LYS A 51 -2.64 -3.92 -13.72
CA LYS A 51 -1.95 -3.44 -14.93
C LYS A 51 -0.75 -2.56 -14.60
N ILE A 52 -0.91 -1.65 -13.63
CA ILE A 52 0.18 -0.72 -13.26
C ILE A 52 1.15 -1.29 -12.22
N SER A 53 0.84 -2.44 -11.66
CA SER A 53 1.69 -3.12 -10.67
C SER A 53 3.12 -3.32 -11.14
N GLY A 54 3.32 -3.68 -12.39
CA GLY A 54 4.66 -3.87 -12.98
C GLY A 54 5.52 -2.60 -13.02
N TYR A 55 4.90 -1.42 -12.89
CA TYR A 55 5.61 -0.14 -12.84
C TYR A 55 5.92 0.32 -11.42
N VAL A 56 5.17 -0.15 -10.42
CA VAL A 56 5.28 0.33 -9.03
C VAL A 56 5.84 -0.69 -8.06
N PHE A 57 5.67 -1.99 -8.33
CA PHE A 57 6.20 -3.08 -7.51
C PHE A 57 7.45 -3.65 -8.16
N ASN A 58 8.59 -3.22 -7.68
CA ASN A 58 9.89 -3.76 -8.04
C ASN A 58 10.63 -4.11 -6.75
N ASP A 59 11.54 -5.08 -6.81
CA ASP A 59 12.35 -5.54 -5.66
C ASP A 59 13.43 -4.49 -5.28
N TYR A 60 13.06 -3.22 -5.29
CA TYR A 60 13.97 -2.14 -4.88
C TYR A 60 13.96 -2.00 -3.36
N GLU A 61 15.13 -2.07 -2.76
CA GLU A 61 15.35 -1.83 -1.34
C GLU A 61 15.57 -0.34 -1.01
N ASP A 62 15.85 0.48 -2.03
CA ASP A 62 16.17 1.89 -1.88
C ASP A 62 14.97 2.78 -2.24
N LYS A 63 14.60 3.65 -1.31
CA LYS A 63 13.49 4.60 -1.43
C LYS A 63 13.63 5.54 -2.61
N GLU A 64 14.84 6.05 -2.86
CA GLU A 64 15.11 6.99 -3.95
C GLU A 64 14.97 6.31 -5.32
N VAL A 65 15.34 5.04 -5.41
CA VAL A 65 15.15 4.24 -6.62
C VAL A 65 13.67 4.04 -6.91
N ILE A 66 12.87 3.69 -5.89
CA ILE A 66 11.41 3.57 -6.02
C ILE A 66 10.79 4.88 -6.49
N ARG A 67 11.16 6.00 -5.84
CA ARG A 67 10.70 7.34 -6.20
C ARG A 67 10.98 7.67 -7.67
N LYS A 68 12.23 7.52 -8.10
CA LYS A 68 12.65 7.80 -9.49
C LYS A 68 11.93 6.90 -10.48
N ASN A 69 11.76 5.61 -10.15
CA ASN A 69 11.05 4.67 -10.98
C ASN A 69 9.57 5.06 -11.16
N ILE A 70 8.88 5.42 -10.09
CA ILE A 70 7.49 5.88 -10.19
C ILE A 70 7.40 7.13 -11.06
N ILE A 71 8.21 8.14 -10.78
CA ILE A 71 8.18 9.42 -11.51
C ILE A 71 8.45 9.21 -13.01
N SER A 72 9.43 8.39 -13.36
CA SER A 72 9.78 8.12 -14.76
C SER A 72 8.72 7.31 -15.52
N ASN A 73 7.84 6.61 -14.81
CA ASN A 73 6.81 5.78 -15.40
C ASN A 73 5.40 6.38 -15.36
N ILE A 74 5.21 7.61 -14.88
CA ILE A 74 3.86 8.22 -14.80
C ILE A 74 3.17 8.20 -16.18
N SER A 75 3.84 8.62 -17.24
CA SER A 75 3.25 8.61 -18.59
C SER A 75 2.90 7.21 -19.07
N ASN A 76 3.74 6.21 -18.78
CA ASN A 76 3.46 4.82 -19.12
C ASN A 76 2.24 4.29 -18.34
N ILE A 77 2.12 4.68 -17.07
CA ILE A 77 0.97 4.32 -16.21
C ILE A 77 -0.32 4.93 -16.80
N GLU A 78 -0.30 6.18 -17.19
CA GLU A 78 -1.44 6.86 -17.82
C GLU A 78 -1.83 6.18 -19.13
N GLU A 79 -0.88 5.89 -20.02
CA GLU A 79 -1.15 5.17 -21.27
C GLU A 79 -1.76 3.79 -21.04
N GLU A 80 -1.31 3.07 -20.02
CA GLU A 80 -1.85 1.74 -19.69
C GLU A 80 -3.29 1.84 -19.17
N ILE A 81 -3.62 2.87 -18.39
CA ILE A 81 -4.99 3.12 -17.91
C ILE A 81 -5.88 3.48 -19.10
N ASP A 82 -5.43 4.35 -20.01
CA ASP A 82 -6.18 4.72 -21.22
C ASP A 82 -6.49 3.51 -22.08
N ARG A 83 -5.48 2.66 -22.36
CA ARG A 83 -5.68 1.41 -23.10
C ARG A 83 -6.66 0.48 -22.40
N LEU A 84 -6.54 0.36 -21.08
CA LEU A 84 -7.41 -0.48 -20.28
C LEU A 84 -8.87 -0.02 -20.37
N PHE A 85 -9.11 1.27 -20.18
CA PHE A 85 -10.45 1.86 -20.24
C PHE A 85 -11.06 1.71 -21.64
N LYS A 86 -10.29 2.00 -22.69
CA LYS A 86 -10.72 1.82 -24.08
C LYS A 86 -11.09 0.36 -24.40
N ASN A 87 -10.25 -0.59 -23.97
CA ASN A 87 -10.48 -2.01 -24.27
C ASN A 87 -11.69 -2.62 -23.52
N ASN A 88 -12.17 -1.94 -22.48
CA ASN A 88 -13.32 -2.38 -21.67
C ASN A 88 -14.54 -1.49 -21.84
N ASP A 89 -14.57 -0.61 -22.85
CA ASP A 89 -15.65 0.37 -23.08
C ASP A 89 -16.00 1.14 -21.80
N TYR A 90 -14.98 1.47 -20.98
CA TYR A 90 -15.13 2.17 -19.73
C TYR A 90 -14.86 3.66 -19.90
N VAL A 91 -15.93 4.42 -20.17
CA VAL A 91 -15.86 5.86 -20.40
C VAL A 91 -15.89 6.59 -19.07
N MET A 92 -14.71 6.87 -18.52
CA MET A 92 -14.55 7.53 -17.23
C MET A 92 -13.25 8.32 -17.21
N ASP A 93 -13.27 9.51 -16.62
CA ASP A 93 -12.05 10.27 -16.37
C ASP A 93 -11.25 9.63 -15.24
N TYR A 94 -9.96 9.89 -15.21
CA TYR A 94 -9.09 9.51 -14.10
C TYR A 94 -7.99 10.55 -13.87
N LYS A 95 -7.35 10.47 -12.73
CA LYS A 95 -6.21 11.32 -12.38
C LYS A 95 -5.12 10.47 -11.73
N VAL A 96 -3.90 10.58 -12.27
CA VAL A 96 -2.68 10.05 -11.64
C VAL A 96 -1.98 11.20 -10.93
N ASN A 97 -1.66 11.03 -9.66
CA ASN A 97 -0.96 12.04 -8.86
C ASN A 97 0.16 11.38 -8.04
N TYR A 98 1.38 11.87 -8.21
CA TYR A 98 2.49 11.53 -7.34
C TYR A 98 2.90 12.75 -6.51
N GLY A 99 3.01 12.58 -5.21
CA GLY A 99 3.36 13.66 -4.27
C GLY A 99 2.85 13.39 -2.86
N MET A 100 2.72 14.45 -2.08
CA MET A 100 2.19 14.36 -0.72
C MET A 100 0.66 14.29 -0.74
N ASN A 101 0.09 13.15 -0.34
CA ASN A 101 -1.34 12.91 -0.32
C ASN A 101 -1.79 12.49 1.09
N TYR A 102 -2.99 12.91 1.47
CA TYR A 102 -3.58 12.53 2.76
C TYR A 102 -4.03 11.07 2.78
N PHE A 103 -3.66 10.37 3.85
CA PHE A 103 -4.08 9.01 4.17
C PHE A 103 -4.71 8.97 5.55
N PRO A 104 -5.90 8.36 5.70
CA PRO A 104 -6.54 8.17 7.00
C PRO A 104 -5.80 7.10 7.82
N VAL A 105 -6.15 7.01 9.11
CA VAL A 105 -5.68 5.91 9.97
C VAL A 105 -6.01 4.57 9.31
N LYS A 106 -5.03 3.69 9.23
CA LYS A 106 -5.19 2.32 8.75
C LYS A 106 -4.52 1.34 9.70
N LYS A 107 -5.13 0.16 9.83
CA LYS A 107 -4.57 -0.92 10.64
C LYS A 107 -4.36 -2.14 9.74
N TYR A 108 -3.11 -2.61 9.67
CA TYR A 108 -2.71 -3.82 8.94
C TYR A 108 -1.92 -4.72 9.89
N ASP A 109 -2.30 -5.99 9.98
CA ASP A 109 -1.61 -7.01 10.79
C ASP A 109 -1.28 -6.57 12.23
N GLY A 110 -2.20 -5.86 12.87
CA GLY A 110 -1.98 -5.35 14.23
C GLY A 110 -1.19 -4.04 14.30
N ILE A 111 -0.54 -3.60 13.22
CA ILE A 111 0.20 -2.33 13.13
C ILE A 111 -0.78 -1.21 12.76
N THR A 112 -0.73 -0.12 13.51
CA THR A 112 -1.55 1.06 13.22
C THR A 112 -0.70 2.12 12.52
N TYR A 113 -1.12 2.49 11.31
CA TYR A 113 -0.55 3.59 10.54
C TYR A 113 -1.36 4.84 10.83
N LYS A 114 -0.70 5.90 11.28
CA LYS A 114 -1.33 7.17 11.60
C LYS A 114 -1.90 7.83 10.34
N GLU A 115 -2.92 8.65 10.52
CA GLU A 115 -3.35 9.59 9.50
C GLU A 115 -2.27 10.66 9.26
N GLY A 116 -2.20 11.16 8.03
CA GLY A 116 -1.26 12.20 7.67
C GLY A 116 -1.06 12.32 6.18
N ASN A 117 -0.18 13.24 5.79
CA ASN A 117 0.27 13.38 4.42
C ASN A 117 1.50 12.50 4.20
N TYR A 118 1.42 11.63 3.19
CA TYR A 118 2.50 10.71 2.85
C TYR A 118 2.86 10.84 1.38
N GLU A 119 4.14 10.69 1.10
CA GLU A 119 4.62 10.54 -0.27
C GLU A 119 3.94 9.33 -0.92
N SER A 120 3.28 9.52 -2.05
CA SER A 120 2.45 8.46 -2.61
C SER A 120 2.09 8.66 -4.08
N LEU A 121 1.87 7.54 -4.77
CA LEU A 121 1.18 7.47 -6.04
C LEU A 121 -0.31 7.24 -5.76
N VAL A 122 -1.17 8.11 -6.25
CA VAL A 122 -2.62 8.00 -6.12
C VAL A 122 -3.26 8.02 -7.51
N VAL A 123 -4.04 6.99 -7.81
CA VAL A 123 -4.91 6.95 -9.00
C VAL A 123 -6.35 7.11 -8.54
N SER A 124 -7.02 8.14 -9.03
CA SER A 124 -8.42 8.43 -8.74
C SER A 124 -9.23 8.21 -10.00
N ILE A 125 -10.24 7.33 -9.97
CA ILE A 125 -11.09 7.01 -11.11
C ILE A 125 -12.44 7.71 -10.92
N GLY A 126 -12.87 8.49 -11.92
CA GLY A 126 -14.13 9.23 -11.91
C GLY A 126 -14.28 10.12 -10.68
N GLU A 127 -15.37 9.97 -9.96
CA GLU A 127 -15.68 10.75 -8.75
C GLU A 127 -14.88 10.31 -7.51
N ALA A 128 -14.13 9.21 -7.60
CA ALA A 128 -13.31 8.65 -6.52
C ALA A 128 -14.06 8.45 -5.19
N LYS A 129 -15.33 8.03 -5.27
CA LYS A 129 -16.22 7.80 -4.12
C LYS A 129 -16.31 6.34 -3.67
N GLY A 130 -15.70 5.43 -4.44
CA GLY A 130 -15.74 4.00 -4.14
C GLY A 130 -14.61 3.52 -3.22
N ASN A 131 -14.57 2.21 -3.04
CA ASN A 131 -13.59 1.54 -2.21
C ASN A 131 -12.17 1.70 -2.77
N ASN A 132 -11.22 1.84 -1.85
CA ASN A 132 -9.82 2.03 -2.19
C ASN A 132 -9.04 0.72 -2.17
N TYR A 133 -8.09 0.60 -3.07
CA TYR A 133 -6.91 -0.24 -2.90
C TYR A 133 -5.82 0.57 -2.17
N TRP A 134 -5.14 -0.05 -1.20
CA TRP A 134 -4.11 0.59 -0.38
C TRP A 134 -2.87 -0.28 -0.35
N CYS A 135 -1.71 0.32 -0.54
CA CYS A 135 -0.44 -0.37 -0.44
C CYS A 135 0.67 0.53 0.10
N ILE A 136 1.71 -0.05 0.70
CA ILE A 136 2.95 0.60 1.08
C ILE A 136 4.04 0.02 0.20
N LEU A 137 4.66 0.89 -0.63
CA LEU A 137 5.70 0.52 -1.57
C LEU A 137 7.08 0.55 -0.93
N TYR A 138 7.27 1.44 0.06
CA TYR A 138 8.48 1.52 0.87
C TYR A 138 8.13 1.77 2.35
N PRO A 139 8.66 0.99 3.30
CA PRO A 139 9.25 -0.33 3.03
C PRO A 139 8.26 -1.25 2.32
N PRO A 140 8.73 -2.25 1.52
CA PRO A 140 7.84 -3.08 0.70
C PRO A 140 6.99 -4.00 1.58
N LEU A 141 5.74 -3.61 1.83
CA LEU A 141 4.79 -4.35 2.66
C LEU A 141 3.67 -5.00 1.85
N CYS A 142 3.52 -4.62 0.57
CA CYS A 142 2.52 -5.20 -0.31
C CYS A 142 3.19 -5.89 -1.49
N MET A 143 2.89 -7.17 -1.64
CA MET A 143 3.17 -7.90 -2.87
C MET A 143 1.86 -8.33 -3.50
N ILE A 144 1.72 -8.10 -4.80
CA ILE A 144 0.62 -8.67 -5.56
C ILE A 144 1.02 -10.09 -5.90
N ASP A 145 0.31 -11.06 -5.33
CA ASP A 145 0.39 -12.44 -5.77
C ASP A 145 -0.40 -12.56 -7.09
N ASN A 146 0.31 -12.53 -8.23
CA ASN A 146 -0.27 -12.60 -9.56
C ASN A 146 -0.97 -13.94 -9.87
N ASN A 147 -1.03 -14.88 -8.91
CA ASN A 147 -1.52 -16.23 -9.13
C ASN A 147 -2.87 -16.59 -8.48
N LYS A 148 -3.57 -15.66 -7.85
CA LYS A 148 -4.89 -15.96 -7.27
C LYS A 148 -5.91 -14.86 -7.52
N SER A 149 -6.82 -15.14 -8.42
CA SER A 149 -8.12 -14.50 -8.62
C SER A 149 -9.12 -14.95 -7.53
N GLU A 150 -8.79 -14.79 -6.25
CA GLU A 150 -9.74 -14.94 -5.13
C GLU A 150 -9.12 -14.30 -3.90
N GLU A 151 -9.80 -13.31 -3.33
CA GLU A 151 -9.44 -12.57 -2.11
C GLU A 151 -7.99 -12.06 -2.08
N VAL A 152 -7.81 -10.75 -2.19
CA VAL A 152 -6.51 -10.09 -1.98
C VAL A 152 -6.08 -10.35 -0.53
N LYS A 153 -5.43 -11.49 -0.30
CA LYS A 153 -4.63 -11.72 0.90
C LYS A 153 -3.33 -10.98 0.70
N TYR A 154 -3.15 -9.94 1.48
CA TYR A 154 -1.88 -9.24 1.60
C TYR A 154 -0.88 -10.19 2.28
N ASP A 155 -0.06 -10.90 1.49
CA ASP A 155 1.05 -11.69 2.03
C ASP A 155 2.20 -10.74 2.37
N PHE A 156 2.42 -10.55 3.65
CA PHE A 156 3.52 -9.74 4.17
C PHE A 156 4.81 -10.57 4.15
N LYS A 157 5.76 -10.23 3.31
CA LYS A 157 7.12 -10.83 3.30
C LYS A 157 7.97 -10.49 4.54
N ILE A 158 7.38 -9.97 5.59
CA ILE A 158 8.08 -9.68 6.86
C ILE A 158 8.79 -10.93 7.42
N LEU A 159 8.21 -12.11 7.27
CA LEU A 159 8.80 -13.36 7.78
C LEU A 159 10.06 -13.80 7.02
N GLU A 160 10.21 -13.48 5.74
CA GLU A 160 11.43 -13.81 4.99
C GLU A 160 12.57 -12.83 5.33
N PHE A 161 12.25 -11.58 5.59
CA PHE A 161 13.24 -10.59 6.01
C PHE A 161 13.88 -10.96 7.36
N PHE A 162 13.06 -11.41 8.33
CA PHE A 162 13.58 -11.87 9.64
C PHE A 162 14.38 -13.16 9.55
N LYS A 163 14.05 -14.08 8.64
CA LYS A 163 14.84 -15.32 8.42
C LYS A 163 16.24 -15.05 7.84
N LYS A 164 16.48 -13.89 7.26
CA LYS A 164 17.77 -13.51 6.67
C LYS A 164 18.70 -12.79 7.67
N ILE A 165 18.16 -12.37 8.82
CA ILE A 165 18.88 -11.61 9.87
C ILE A 165 19.26 -12.50 11.07
N PHE A 166 18.56 -13.63 11.25
CA PHE A 166 18.87 -14.66 12.26
C PHE A 166 19.15 -16.01 11.58
#